data_d0bff56f2217f1b65f2d3ba2bd0cacdc
#
_entry.id   d0bff56f2217f1b65f2d3ba2bd0cacdc
#
_cell.length_a   1.000
_cell.length_b   1.000
_cell.length_c   1.000
_cell.angle_alpha   90.00
_cell.angle_beta   90.00
_cell.angle_gamma   90.00
#
_symmetry.space_group_name_H-M   'P 1'
#
loop_
_entity.id
_entity.type
_entity.pdbx_description
1 polymer ?
#
loop_
_entity_poly.entity_id
_entity_poly.type
_entity_poly.pdbx_seq_one_letter_code
_entity_poly.pdbx_strand_id
1 'polypeptide(L)'
;MKVTELGHVSLFVRDLDASVRFYRDLLGLEETGRGKAGRIAFLSAGVHHHDVSLEVARAEGSPAVKGAPGLYHIAFCVGRTREELDAARREVERHGLAPFGEMHGASPSFCVKDPDGHEIELYVEMPGRG
;
A
#
# COMPACT_ATOMS: atom_id res chain seq x y z
N MET A 1 -22.69 6.02 -17.26
CA MET A 1 -21.22 6.11 -17.35
C MET A 1 -20.59 4.73 -17.23
N LYS A 2 -19.34 4.61 -17.62
CA LYS A 2 -18.57 3.39 -17.45
C LYS A 2 -17.20 3.76 -16.85
N VAL A 3 -16.91 3.30 -15.64
CA VAL A 3 -15.59 3.48 -15.07
C VAL A 3 -14.60 2.65 -15.88
N THR A 4 -13.48 3.25 -16.30
CA THR A 4 -12.47 2.57 -17.11
C THR A 4 -11.36 1.94 -16.27
N GLU A 5 -11.02 2.52 -15.13
CA GLU A 5 -10.00 1.99 -14.22
C GLU A 5 -10.05 2.70 -12.88
N LEU A 6 -9.39 2.12 -11.89
CA LEU A 6 -9.14 2.81 -10.63
C LEU A 6 -7.96 3.76 -10.85
N GLY A 7 -8.14 5.05 -10.59
CA GLY A 7 -7.09 6.04 -10.81
C GLY A 7 -6.06 6.04 -9.69
N HIS A 8 -6.46 6.40 -8.50
CA HIS A 8 -5.57 6.42 -7.34
C HIS A 8 -6.38 6.35 -6.04
N VAL A 9 -5.66 6.11 -4.95
CA VAL A 9 -6.19 6.15 -3.59
C VAL A 9 -5.44 7.23 -2.83
N SER A 10 -6.17 8.07 -2.08
CA SER A 10 -5.58 9.11 -1.24
C SER A 10 -5.78 8.74 0.22
N LEU A 11 -4.73 8.89 1.02
CA LEU A 11 -4.75 8.57 2.44
C LEU A 11 -4.33 9.80 3.24
N PHE A 12 -5.03 10.06 4.34
CA PHE A 12 -4.55 10.98 5.35
C PHE A 12 -3.56 10.25 6.25
N VAL A 13 -2.43 10.89 6.54
CA VAL A 13 -1.35 10.31 7.34
C VAL A 13 -0.93 11.31 8.42
N ARG A 14 -0.46 10.80 9.56
CA ARG A 14 0.00 11.67 10.65
C ARG A 14 1.37 12.26 10.36
N ASP A 15 2.29 11.43 9.87
CA ASP A 15 3.68 11.81 9.60
C ASP A 15 3.99 11.51 8.14
N LEU A 16 4.06 12.55 7.31
CA LEU A 16 4.24 12.38 5.88
C LEU A 16 5.57 11.69 5.55
N ASP A 17 6.65 12.07 6.23
CA ASP A 17 7.97 11.48 5.95
C ASP A 17 8.01 9.99 6.31
N ALA A 18 7.42 9.60 7.43
CA ALA A 18 7.33 8.21 7.82
C ALA A 18 6.54 7.39 6.80
N SER A 19 5.42 7.94 6.32
CA SER A 19 4.59 7.26 5.33
C SER A 19 5.26 7.20 3.97
N VAL A 20 5.94 8.26 3.55
CA VAL A 20 6.72 8.23 2.31
C VAL A 20 7.80 7.16 2.40
N ARG A 21 8.51 7.04 3.52
CA ARG A 21 9.51 5.98 3.68
C ARG A 21 8.89 4.59 3.55
N PHE A 22 7.71 4.37 4.11
CA PHE A 22 7.02 3.09 3.98
C PHE A 22 6.69 2.78 2.51
N TYR A 23 6.02 3.69 1.83
CA TYR A 23 5.54 3.43 0.47
C TYR A 23 6.66 3.49 -0.57
N ARG A 24 7.68 4.30 -0.36
CA ARG A 24 8.82 4.41 -1.27
C ARG A 24 9.90 3.39 -0.98
N ASP A 25 10.39 3.35 0.27
CA ASP A 25 11.60 2.57 0.58
C ASP A 25 11.28 1.08 0.78
N LEU A 26 10.13 0.76 1.40
CA LEU A 26 9.72 -0.64 1.56
C LEU A 26 8.98 -1.15 0.34
N LEU A 27 7.92 -0.46 -0.10
CA LEU A 27 7.08 -0.94 -1.20
C LEU A 27 7.66 -0.63 -2.58
N GLY A 28 8.69 0.20 -2.67
CA GLY A 28 9.36 0.48 -3.93
C GLY A 28 8.60 1.42 -4.86
N LEU A 29 7.60 2.15 -4.35
CA LEU A 29 6.94 3.16 -5.17
C LEU A 29 7.85 4.36 -5.36
N GLU A 30 7.77 4.99 -6.54
CA GLU A 30 8.55 6.19 -6.83
C GLU A 30 7.76 7.43 -6.41
N GLU A 31 8.40 8.33 -5.69
CA GLU A 31 7.79 9.63 -5.39
C GLU A 31 7.89 10.51 -6.63
N THR A 32 6.73 10.86 -7.20
CA THR A 32 6.66 11.61 -8.45
C THR A 32 6.49 13.11 -8.26
N GLY A 33 6.17 13.55 -7.06
CA GLY A 33 6.04 14.97 -6.78
C GLY A 33 5.42 15.25 -5.41
N ARG A 34 5.37 16.54 -5.11
CA ARG A 34 4.75 17.08 -3.91
C ARG A 34 3.83 18.23 -4.27
N GLY A 35 2.77 18.42 -3.49
CA GLY A 35 1.84 19.53 -3.68
C GLY A 35 1.43 20.14 -2.35
N LYS A 36 0.54 21.14 -2.41
CA LYS A 36 -0.03 21.80 -1.23
C LYS A 36 1.05 22.25 -0.24
N ALA A 37 2.08 22.94 -0.77
CA ALA A 37 3.22 23.41 0.04
C ALA A 37 3.90 22.31 0.84
N GLY A 38 4.05 21.12 0.24
CA GLY A 38 4.72 20.00 0.85
C GLY A 38 3.83 19.12 1.75
N ARG A 39 2.54 19.38 1.79
CA ARG A 39 1.61 18.63 2.64
C ARG A 39 1.09 17.35 1.99
N ILE A 40 1.32 17.16 0.68
CA ILE A 40 0.90 15.96 -0.05
C ILE A 40 2.07 15.42 -0.86
N ALA A 41 2.21 14.10 -0.88
CA ALA A 41 3.19 13.39 -1.69
C ALA A 41 2.48 12.43 -2.64
N PHE A 42 2.99 12.33 -3.86
CA PHE A 42 2.46 11.44 -4.89
C PHE A 42 3.45 10.31 -5.16
N LEU A 43 2.95 9.06 -5.18
CA LEU A 43 3.78 7.88 -5.35
C LEU A 43 3.20 6.97 -6.43
N SER A 44 4.07 6.41 -7.25
CA SER A 44 3.69 5.66 -8.45
C SER A 44 4.42 4.33 -8.55
N ALA A 45 3.71 3.32 -9.06
CA ALA A 45 4.32 2.04 -9.45
C ALA A 45 5.01 2.11 -10.82
N GLY A 46 4.97 3.27 -11.49
CA GLY A 46 5.73 3.50 -12.73
C GLY A 46 4.90 3.66 -14.00
N VAL A 47 3.60 3.46 -13.95
CA VAL A 47 2.73 3.58 -15.14
C VAL A 47 1.97 4.90 -15.13
N HIS A 48 1.37 5.25 -14.01
CA HIS A 48 0.59 6.48 -13.85
C HIS A 48 1.41 7.53 -13.09
N HIS A 49 0.94 8.79 -13.12
CA HIS A 49 1.59 9.85 -12.34
C HIS A 49 1.65 9.45 -10.86
N HIS A 50 0.55 8.91 -10.34
CA HIS A 50 0.54 8.37 -8.98
C HIS A 50 -0.57 7.33 -8.85
N ASP A 51 -0.35 6.35 -7.98
CA ASP A 51 -1.31 5.35 -7.58
C ASP A 51 -1.78 5.59 -6.16
N VAL A 52 -0.91 6.21 -5.35
CA VAL A 52 -1.21 6.58 -3.97
C VAL A 52 -0.81 8.04 -3.77
N SER A 53 -1.68 8.81 -3.14
CA SER A 53 -1.29 10.11 -2.61
C SER A 53 -1.42 10.08 -1.09
N LEU A 54 -0.47 10.72 -0.43
CA LEU A 54 -0.41 10.80 1.02
C LEU A 54 -0.52 12.27 1.40
N GLU A 55 -1.52 12.59 2.20
CA GLU A 55 -1.73 13.98 2.64
C GLU A 55 -1.70 14.04 4.16
N VAL A 56 -1.04 15.05 4.69
CA VAL A 56 -1.00 15.28 6.15
C VAL A 56 -2.43 15.42 6.66
N ALA A 57 -2.75 14.67 7.72
CA ALA A 57 -4.07 14.70 8.34
C ALA A 57 -4.43 16.11 8.77
N ARG A 58 -5.70 16.50 8.59
CA ARG A 58 -6.21 17.82 8.90
C ARG A 58 -6.83 17.89 10.29
N ALA A 59 -7.02 16.74 10.93
CA ALA A 59 -7.67 16.66 12.24
C ALA A 59 -7.19 15.40 12.98
N GLU A 60 -7.25 15.44 14.30
CA GLU A 60 -7.08 14.26 15.11
C GLU A 60 -8.26 13.32 14.89
N GLY A 61 -7.99 12.01 14.96
CA GLY A 61 -9.04 11.03 14.82
C GLY A 61 -8.54 9.65 15.19
N SER A 62 -9.47 8.75 15.44
CA SER A 62 -9.18 7.36 15.68
C SER A 62 -9.23 6.59 14.36
N PRO A 63 -8.43 5.53 14.21
CA PRO A 63 -8.60 4.63 13.09
C PRO A 63 -10.03 4.11 13.01
N ALA A 64 -10.52 3.83 11.80
CA ALA A 64 -11.83 3.24 11.62
C ALA A 64 -11.92 1.90 12.35
N VAL A 65 -13.10 1.59 12.88
CA VAL A 65 -13.33 0.29 13.53
C VAL A 65 -13.30 -0.78 12.43
N LYS A 66 -12.48 -1.80 12.63
CA LYS A 66 -12.38 -2.91 11.69
C LYS A 66 -13.72 -3.63 11.57
N GLY A 67 -14.17 -3.84 10.32
CA GLY A 67 -15.45 -4.46 10.04
C GLY A 67 -16.60 -3.47 9.90
N ALA A 68 -16.40 -2.20 10.28
CA ALA A 68 -17.37 -1.14 10.02
C ALA A 68 -17.20 -0.61 8.58
N PRO A 69 -18.20 0.09 8.04
CA PRO A 69 -18.06 0.66 6.69
C PRO A 69 -16.83 1.56 6.58
N GLY A 70 -16.05 1.38 5.52
CA GLY A 70 -14.83 2.14 5.28
C GLY A 70 -13.82 1.32 4.50
N LEU A 71 -12.61 1.84 4.38
CA LEU A 71 -11.52 1.12 3.73
C LEU A 71 -11.13 -0.09 4.58
N TYR A 72 -11.03 -1.25 3.95
CA TYR A 72 -10.53 -2.45 4.61
C TYR A 72 -9.01 -2.58 4.41
N HIS A 73 -8.59 -2.67 3.16
CA HIS A 73 -7.16 -2.73 2.82
C HIS A 73 -6.93 -2.24 1.39
N ILE A 74 -5.66 -2.03 1.08
CA ILE A 74 -5.20 -1.79 -0.29
C ILE A 74 -4.28 -2.96 -0.64
N ALA A 75 -4.48 -3.54 -1.83
CA ALA A 75 -3.66 -4.66 -2.28
C ALA A 75 -2.72 -4.22 -3.39
N PHE A 76 -1.44 -4.59 -3.26
CA PHE A 76 -0.43 -4.35 -4.29
C PHE A 76 0.11 -5.68 -4.79
N CYS A 77 0.21 -5.81 -6.11
CA CYS A 77 0.86 -6.96 -6.73
C CYS A 77 2.37 -6.77 -6.68
N VAL A 78 3.09 -7.73 -6.10
CA VAL A 78 4.56 -7.62 -5.95
C VAL A 78 5.30 -8.63 -6.83
N GLY A 79 4.60 -9.35 -7.68
CA GLY A 79 5.23 -10.28 -8.60
C GLY A 79 4.28 -11.35 -9.08
N ARG A 80 4.87 -12.41 -9.66
CA ARG A 80 4.12 -13.49 -10.28
C ARG A 80 4.55 -14.87 -9.80
N THR A 81 5.49 -14.93 -8.85
CA THR A 81 6.02 -16.20 -8.36
C THR A 81 5.96 -16.21 -6.84
N ARG A 82 5.93 -17.43 -6.30
CA ARG A 82 5.98 -17.66 -4.86
C ARG A 82 7.27 -17.08 -4.25
N GLU A 83 8.37 -17.23 -4.98
CA GLU A 83 9.67 -16.73 -4.53
C GLU A 83 9.66 -15.20 -4.37
N GLU A 84 8.95 -14.50 -5.26
CA GLU A 84 8.81 -13.04 -5.15
C GLU A 84 8.00 -12.64 -3.92
N LEU A 85 6.97 -13.41 -3.58
CA LEU A 85 6.20 -13.17 -2.36
C LEU A 85 7.05 -13.43 -1.11
N ASP A 86 7.82 -14.51 -1.13
CA ASP A 86 8.70 -14.85 -0.01
C ASP A 86 9.78 -13.78 0.17
N ALA A 87 10.31 -13.24 -0.94
CA ALA A 87 11.27 -12.14 -0.88
C ALA A 87 10.66 -10.87 -0.30
N ALA A 88 9.41 -10.55 -0.68
CA ALA A 88 8.69 -9.41 -0.12
C ALA A 88 8.48 -9.58 1.39
N ARG A 89 8.16 -10.79 1.82
CA ARG A 89 7.99 -11.08 3.25
C ARG A 89 9.28 -10.86 4.03
N ARG A 90 10.42 -11.34 3.49
CA ARG A 90 11.73 -11.13 4.13
C ARG A 90 12.07 -9.64 4.21
N GLU A 91 11.72 -8.86 3.19
CA GLU A 91 11.98 -7.43 3.19
C GLU A 91 11.15 -6.70 4.24
N VAL A 92 9.87 -7.05 4.37
CA VAL A 92 8.99 -6.52 5.42
C VAL A 92 9.58 -6.81 6.80
N GLU A 93 10.05 -8.03 7.01
CA GLU A 93 10.64 -8.43 8.29
C GLU A 93 11.95 -7.68 8.57
N ARG A 94 12.78 -7.45 7.55
CA ARG A 94 14.01 -6.64 7.70
C ARG A 94 13.72 -5.20 8.10
N HIS A 95 12.55 -4.68 7.75
CA HIS A 95 12.11 -3.34 8.17
C HIS A 95 11.48 -3.35 9.57
N GLY A 96 11.52 -4.47 10.28
CA GLY A 96 10.99 -4.57 11.62
C GLY A 96 9.48 -4.68 11.71
N LEU A 97 8.82 -5.01 10.60
CA LEU A 97 7.37 -5.13 10.54
C LEU A 97 6.96 -6.60 10.63
N ALA A 98 5.75 -6.85 11.15
CA ALA A 98 5.21 -8.19 11.33
C ALA A 98 4.15 -8.50 10.28
N PRO A 99 4.42 -9.42 9.33
CA PRO A 99 3.39 -9.88 8.41
C PRO A 99 2.25 -10.58 9.14
N PHE A 100 1.05 -10.46 8.60
CA PHE A 100 -0.13 -11.13 9.15
C PHE A 100 -1.12 -11.47 8.03
N GLY A 101 -2.15 -12.24 8.35
CA GLY A 101 -3.26 -12.48 7.43
C GLY A 101 -2.88 -13.24 6.18
N GLU A 102 -2.04 -14.28 6.32
CA GLU A 102 -1.62 -15.08 5.18
C GLU A 102 -2.80 -15.74 4.48
N MET A 103 -2.80 -15.65 3.15
CA MET A 103 -3.75 -16.35 2.29
C MET A 103 -2.99 -17.26 1.33
N HIS A 104 -3.57 -18.41 1.06
CA HIS A 104 -3.01 -19.39 0.14
C HIS A 104 -3.94 -19.57 -1.05
N GLY A 105 -3.49 -20.28 -2.09
CA GLY A 105 -4.29 -20.54 -3.27
C GLY A 105 -3.77 -19.84 -4.51
N ALA A 106 -4.67 -19.37 -5.36
CA ALA A 106 -4.33 -18.84 -6.69
C ALA A 106 -3.55 -17.53 -6.62
N SER A 107 -3.85 -16.70 -5.63
CA SER A 107 -3.17 -15.42 -5.41
C SER A 107 -2.71 -15.36 -3.96
N PRO A 108 -1.62 -16.05 -3.64
CA PRO A 108 -1.12 -16.05 -2.26
C PRO A 108 -0.71 -14.63 -1.85
N SER A 109 -0.90 -14.33 -0.58
CA SER A 109 -0.69 -12.98 -0.06
C SER A 109 -0.39 -12.99 1.42
N PHE A 110 0.06 -11.85 1.91
CA PHE A 110 0.09 -11.51 3.32
C PHE A 110 -0.16 -10.02 3.45
N CYS A 111 -0.42 -9.58 4.68
CA CYS A 111 -0.67 -8.17 4.96
C CYS A 111 0.40 -7.60 5.87
N VAL A 112 0.54 -6.28 5.82
CA VAL A 112 1.38 -5.50 6.72
C VAL A 112 0.62 -4.20 7.00
N LYS A 113 0.91 -3.55 8.12
CA LYS A 113 0.31 -2.25 8.45
C LYS A 113 1.26 -1.13 8.09
N ASP A 114 0.73 -0.06 7.50
CA ASP A 114 1.49 1.15 7.29
C ASP A 114 1.61 1.93 8.61
N PRO A 115 2.36 3.06 8.65
CA PRO A 115 2.56 3.80 9.90
C PRO A 115 1.28 4.28 10.59
N ASP A 116 0.19 4.45 9.87
CA ASP A 116 -1.09 4.89 10.44
C ASP A 116 -2.04 3.73 10.71
N GLY A 117 -1.60 2.49 10.46
CA GLY A 117 -2.42 1.31 10.72
C GLY A 117 -3.29 0.86 9.56
N HIS A 118 -3.14 1.47 8.37
CA HIS A 118 -3.84 0.97 7.19
C HIS A 118 -3.30 -0.42 6.84
N GLU A 119 -4.21 -1.35 6.53
CA GLU A 119 -3.81 -2.69 6.14
C GLU A 119 -3.42 -2.71 4.67
N ILE A 120 -2.22 -3.19 4.40
CA ILE A 120 -1.66 -3.29 3.05
C ILE A 120 -1.46 -4.75 2.73
N GLU A 121 -2.19 -5.26 1.73
CA GLU A 121 -2.03 -6.63 1.26
C GLU A 121 -0.99 -6.66 0.15
N LEU A 122 -0.03 -7.58 0.27
CA LEU A 122 0.97 -7.82 -0.77
C LEU A 122 0.70 -9.21 -1.35
N TYR A 123 0.52 -9.27 -2.66
CA TYR A 123 0.15 -10.54 -3.30
C TYR A 123 0.94 -10.75 -4.58
N VAL A 124 0.96 -11.99 -5.03
CA VAL A 124 1.47 -12.34 -6.36
C VAL A 124 0.35 -12.96 -7.17
N GLU A 125 0.35 -12.68 -8.46
CA GLU A 125 -0.61 -13.24 -9.40
C GLU A 125 0.10 -14.26 -10.27
N MET A 126 -0.04 -15.53 -9.89
CA MET A 126 0.69 -16.59 -10.56
C MET A 126 0.13 -16.85 -11.95
N PRO A 127 0.98 -17.05 -12.97
CA PRO A 127 0.53 -17.31 -14.34
C PRO A 127 -0.35 -18.56 -14.40
N GLY A 128 -1.29 -18.57 -15.36
CA GLY A 128 -2.20 -19.68 -15.57
C GLY A 128 -3.43 -19.68 -14.67
N ARG A 129 -3.64 -18.65 -13.88
CA ARG A 129 -4.82 -18.47 -13.04
C ARG A 129 -5.74 -17.42 -13.67
N GLY A 130 -6.82 -17.85 -14.15
CA GLY A 130 -7.83 -16.98 -14.74
C GLY A 130 -8.75 -16.35 -13.73
#